data_9f736ff706a58b83a2a85adf41a27f6e
#
_entry.id   9f736ff706a58b83a2a85adf41a27f6e
#
_cell.length_a   1.000
_cell.length_b   1.000
_cell.length_c   1.000
_cell.angle_alpha   90.00
_cell.angle_beta   90.00
_cell.angle_gamma   90.00
#
_symmetry.space_group_name_H-M   'P 1'
#
loop_
_entity.id
_entity.type
_entity.pdbx_description
1 polymer ?
#
loop_
_entity_poly.entity_id
_entity_poly.type
_entity_poly.pdbx_seq_one_letter_code
_entity_poly.pdbx_strand_id
1 'polypeptide(L)'
;MLIFYVFANQCVYANTQNLVVYTYDSFTAEWGPAPKIKEKFEKFCNCKVEFIGFPNSLDIIGRLKLEGTSSRADIILGLDTNQIYELENSNIIQKHNIKPKNLNLPIEWSNENFLPYDWGHFSFIYNNEKIENPPNSFEEFIENKNNYTVIIQDPRTSTPGLGLLLWMKSIYGESAIEKWKKLSKNIKTVTSGWSEAYGMFLDGQSDFVLSYSTSPAYHIIVEDKKNYKSLIFNEGHYLQIEVMAISKNTKNYDLAKSFLKFMLDDDVQSIIPTTNWMFPAKKISIPEGFSNLKLPNDVFLMNSAEVFKNKKIWINEWLLESNF
;
A
#
# COMPACT_ATOMS: atom_id res chain seq x y z
N MET A 1 -73.85 5.85 7.91
CA MET A 1 -72.78 5.77 6.88
C MET A 1 -71.45 6.00 7.62
N LEU A 2 -70.77 4.88 7.99
CA LEU A 2 -69.48 4.97 8.69
C LEU A 2 -68.39 4.99 7.60
N ILE A 3 -67.59 6.07 7.61
CA ILE A 3 -66.41 6.19 6.70
C ILE A 3 -65.21 5.64 7.48
N PHE A 4 -64.70 4.47 7.03
CA PHE A 4 -63.46 3.92 7.48
C PHE A 4 -62.30 4.66 6.78
N TYR A 5 -61.50 5.42 7.53
CA TYR A 5 -60.21 5.93 7.07
C TYR A 5 -59.17 4.81 7.20
N VAL A 6 -58.78 4.27 6.06
CA VAL A 6 -57.63 3.37 5.97
C VAL A 6 -56.34 4.22 5.93
N PHE A 7 -55.63 4.32 7.07
CA PHE A 7 -54.28 4.84 7.10
C PHE A 7 -53.33 3.82 6.40
N ALA A 8 -52.96 4.10 5.16
CA ALA A 8 -51.88 3.37 4.50
C ALA A 8 -50.57 3.84 5.16
N ASN A 9 -49.98 3.00 6.03
CA ASN A 9 -48.61 3.13 6.47
C ASN A 9 -47.69 2.91 5.24
N GLN A 10 -47.28 4.00 4.61
CA GLN A 10 -46.16 3.94 3.65
C GLN A 10 -44.90 3.68 4.48
N CYS A 11 -44.44 2.42 4.48
CA CYS A 11 -43.06 2.10 4.83
C CYS A 11 -42.16 2.82 3.85
N VAL A 12 -41.63 3.98 4.24
CA VAL A 12 -40.52 4.60 3.54
C VAL A 12 -39.32 3.68 3.76
N TYR A 13 -39.06 2.80 2.77
CA TYR A 13 -37.76 2.10 2.71
C TYR A 13 -36.70 3.19 2.57
N ALA A 14 -36.03 3.50 3.66
CA ALA A 14 -34.84 4.34 3.62
C ALA A 14 -33.87 3.64 2.66
N ASN A 15 -33.64 4.25 1.50
CA ASN A 15 -32.69 3.74 0.51
C ASN A 15 -31.30 3.81 1.18
N THR A 16 -30.83 2.67 1.70
CA THR A 16 -29.54 2.58 2.39
C THR A 16 -28.46 2.95 1.40
N GLN A 17 -27.76 4.05 1.64
CA GLN A 17 -26.65 4.47 0.77
C GLN A 17 -25.60 3.37 0.71
N ASN A 18 -25.05 3.13 -0.47
CA ASN A 18 -23.96 2.18 -0.67
C ASN A 18 -22.71 2.93 -1.12
N LEU A 19 -21.58 2.71 -0.42
CA LEU A 19 -20.28 3.28 -0.71
C LEU A 19 -19.38 2.20 -1.32
N VAL A 20 -18.83 2.44 -2.49
CA VAL A 20 -17.95 1.49 -3.19
C VAL A 20 -16.49 1.95 -3.08
N VAL A 21 -15.64 1.08 -2.53
CA VAL A 21 -14.21 1.33 -2.32
C VAL A 21 -13.40 0.37 -3.18
N TYR A 22 -12.62 0.90 -4.12
CA TYR A 22 -11.64 0.12 -4.89
C TYR A 22 -10.32 0.09 -4.13
N THR A 23 -9.80 -1.12 -3.91
CA THR A 23 -8.55 -1.34 -3.17
C THR A 23 -7.85 -2.62 -3.65
N TYR A 24 -6.78 -3.05 -3.00
CA TYR A 24 -6.04 -4.26 -3.33
C TYR A 24 -6.51 -5.48 -2.51
N ASP A 25 -6.16 -6.68 -2.96
CA ASP A 25 -6.66 -7.96 -2.43
C ASP A 25 -6.33 -8.19 -0.96
N SER A 26 -5.07 -7.94 -0.55
CA SER A 26 -4.67 -8.13 0.85
C SER A 26 -5.37 -7.18 1.81
N PHE A 27 -5.79 -5.99 1.35
CA PHE A 27 -6.63 -5.09 2.16
C PHE A 27 -8.00 -5.70 2.42
N THR A 28 -8.56 -6.44 1.44
CA THR A 28 -9.90 -7.06 1.53
C THR A 28 -9.90 -8.47 2.08
N ALA A 29 -8.73 -9.09 2.27
CA ALA A 29 -8.61 -10.42 2.85
C ALA A 29 -9.28 -10.50 4.25
N GLU A 30 -9.65 -11.69 4.68
CA GLU A 30 -10.26 -11.89 6.02
C GLU A 30 -9.38 -11.36 7.16
N TRP A 31 -8.07 -11.47 7.01
CA TRP A 31 -7.07 -10.96 7.95
C TRP A 31 -6.71 -9.48 7.72
N GLY A 32 -7.09 -8.92 6.57
CA GLY A 32 -6.83 -7.53 6.20
C GLY A 32 -7.68 -6.51 6.96
N PRO A 33 -7.47 -5.21 6.72
CA PRO A 33 -8.17 -4.17 7.47
C PRO A 33 -9.64 -3.99 7.06
N ALA A 34 -10.03 -4.30 5.82
CA ALA A 34 -11.36 -4.00 5.29
C ALA A 34 -12.52 -4.61 6.12
N PRO A 35 -12.50 -5.87 6.59
CA PRO A 35 -13.61 -6.42 7.36
C PRO A 35 -13.93 -5.62 8.63
N LYS A 36 -12.90 -5.25 9.39
CA LYS A 36 -13.06 -4.47 10.63
C LYS A 36 -13.48 -3.03 10.35
N ILE A 37 -12.90 -2.40 9.32
CA ILE A 37 -13.25 -1.03 8.91
C ILE A 37 -14.70 -0.99 8.42
N LYS A 38 -15.11 -1.94 7.58
CA LYS A 38 -16.48 -2.07 7.09
C LYS A 38 -17.49 -2.14 8.23
N GLU A 39 -17.30 -3.06 9.17
CA GLU A 39 -18.18 -3.24 10.31
C GLU A 39 -18.36 -1.94 11.11
N LYS A 40 -17.23 -1.26 11.41
CA LYS A 40 -17.26 -0.01 12.18
C LYS A 40 -17.91 1.13 11.40
N PHE A 41 -17.57 1.30 10.11
CA PHE A 41 -18.10 2.40 9.33
C PHE A 41 -19.59 2.22 8.98
N GLU A 42 -20.05 1.00 8.66
CA GLU A 42 -21.48 0.72 8.42
C GLU A 42 -22.34 1.05 9.65
N LYS A 43 -21.83 0.78 10.86
CA LYS A 43 -22.49 1.18 12.11
C LYS A 43 -22.51 2.70 12.30
N PHE A 44 -21.40 3.37 11.95
CA PHE A 44 -21.25 4.81 12.09
C PHE A 44 -22.17 5.60 11.14
N CYS A 45 -22.24 5.19 9.86
CA CYS A 45 -23.00 5.93 8.84
C CYS A 45 -24.44 5.45 8.65
N ASN A 46 -24.82 4.31 9.22
CA ASN A 46 -26.07 3.60 8.89
C ASN A 46 -26.21 3.37 7.37
N CYS A 47 -25.11 2.98 6.71
CA CYS A 47 -24.99 2.76 5.28
C CYS A 47 -24.42 1.35 4.98
N LYS A 48 -24.17 1.03 3.71
CA LYS A 48 -23.44 -0.16 3.29
C LYS A 48 -22.11 0.22 2.66
N VAL A 49 -21.08 -0.62 2.84
CA VAL A 49 -19.78 -0.47 2.18
C VAL A 49 -19.47 -1.73 1.40
N GLU A 50 -19.14 -1.55 0.13
CA GLU A 50 -18.65 -2.60 -0.76
C GLU A 50 -17.17 -2.34 -1.06
N PHE A 51 -16.29 -3.19 -0.52
CA PHE A 51 -14.89 -3.20 -0.92
C PHE A 51 -14.72 -4.10 -2.15
N ILE A 52 -14.08 -3.59 -3.19
CA ILE A 52 -13.72 -4.35 -4.40
C ILE A 52 -12.20 -4.44 -4.43
N GLY A 53 -11.68 -5.64 -4.16
CA GLY A 53 -10.26 -5.95 -4.17
C GLY A 53 -9.77 -6.28 -5.58
N PHE A 54 -8.62 -5.72 -5.96
CA PHE A 54 -7.88 -6.04 -7.17
C PHE A 54 -6.64 -6.83 -6.80
N PRO A 55 -6.13 -7.71 -7.68
CA PRO A 55 -4.94 -8.51 -7.39
C PRO A 55 -3.74 -7.66 -6.95
N ASN A 56 -3.61 -6.47 -7.53
CA ASN A 56 -2.50 -5.54 -7.24
C ASN A 56 -2.98 -4.09 -7.20
N SER A 57 -2.26 -3.26 -6.46
CA SER A 57 -2.63 -1.84 -6.29
C SER A 57 -2.63 -1.06 -7.62
N LEU A 58 -1.67 -1.32 -8.51
CA LEU A 58 -1.60 -0.60 -9.79
C LEU A 58 -2.69 -1.03 -10.78
N ASP A 59 -3.31 -2.21 -10.62
CA ASP A 59 -4.45 -2.66 -11.42
C ASP A 59 -5.66 -1.75 -11.22
N ILE A 60 -5.78 -1.09 -10.07
CA ILE A 60 -6.84 -0.12 -9.77
C ILE A 60 -6.82 1.01 -10.80
N ILE A 61 -5.64 1.54 -11.14
CA ILE A 61 -5.50 2.63 -12.12
C ILE A 61 -5.95 2.17 -13.52
N GLY A 62 -5.53 0.97 -13.92
CA GLY A 62 -5.94 0.37 -15.19
C GLY A 62 -7.45 0.21 -15.26
N ARG A 63 -8.05 -0.29 -14.18
CA ARG A 63 -9.50 -0.48 -14.06
C ARG A 63 -10.27 0.84 -14.15
N LEU A 64 -9.84 1.85 -13.42
CA LEU A 64 -10.47 3.18 -13.45
C LEU A 64 -10.41 3.82 -14.84
N LYS A 65 -9.28 3.69 -15.55
CA LYS A 65 -9.13 4.20 -16.92
C LYS A 65 -10.04 3.45 -17.90
N LEU A 66 -10.19 2.14 -17.75
CA LEU A 66 -11.05 1.31 -18.58
C LEU A 66 -12.54 1.63 -18.38
N GLU A 67 -12.96 1.81 -17.13
CA GLU A 67 -14.35 2.14 -16.79
C GLU A 67 -14.72 3.58 -17.13
N GLY A 68 -13.76 4.49 -17.11
CA GLY A 68 -13.97 5.91 -17.38
C GLY A 68 -15.09 6.50 -16.51
N THR A 69 -16.09 7.13 -17.16
CA THR A 69 -17.25 7.73 -16.48
C THR A 69 -18.24 6.70 -15.91
N SER A 70 -18.11 5.42 -16.28
CA SER A 70 -18.96 4.33 -15.79
C SER A 70 -18.40 3.67 -14.53
N SER A 71 -17.27 4.15 -14.00
CA SER A 71 -16.69 3.61 -12.79
C SER A 71 -17.66 3.68 -11.62
N ARG A 72 -17.74 2.57 -10.87
CA ARG A 72 -18.56 2.46 -9.67
C ARG A 72 -17.83 2.95 -8.42
N ALA A 73 -16.52 3.21 -8.52
CA ALA A 73 -15.75 3.62 -7.37
C ALA A 73 -16.20 4.96 -6.82
N ASP A 74 -16.54 5.02 -5.54
CA ASP A 74 -16.70 6.25 -4.78
C ASP A 74 -15.35 6.67 -4.18
N ILE A 75 -14.56 5.68 -3.77
CA ILE A 75 -13.24 5.86 -3.15
C ILE A 75 -12.21 4.96 -3.85
N ILE A 76 -11.01 5.50 -3.98
CA ILE A 76 -9.80 4.81 -4.39
C ILE A 76 -8.88 4.76 -3.17
N LEU A 77 -8.44 3.56 -2.76
CA LEU A 77 -7.64 3.33 -1.58
C LEU A 77 -6.52 2.33 -1.88
N GLY A 78 -5.29 2.58 -1.39
CA GLY A 78 -4.19 1.62 -1.52
C GLY A 78 -3.25 1.87 -2.69
N LEU A 79 -3.30 3.06 -3.28
CA LEU A 79 -2.21 3.59 -4.09
C LEU A 79 -1.22 4.31 -3.17
N ASP A 80 -0.04 4.63 -3.66
CA ASP A 80 0.94 5.38 -2.88
C ASP A 80 1.30 6.74 -3.50
N THR A 81 2.20 7.45 -2.85
CA THR A 81 2.65 8.79 -3.29
C THR A 81 3.17 8.84 -4.72
N ASN A 82 3.68 7.73 -5.27
CA ASN A 82 4.25 7.69 -6.62
C ASN A 82 3.19 7.85 -7.73
N GLN A 83 1.91 7.54 -7.44
CA GLN A 83 0.81 7.64 -8.40
C GLN A 83 0.02 8.96 -8.30
N ILE A 84 0.31 9.81 -7.32
CA ILE A 84 -0.44 11.06 -7.07
C ILE A 84 -0.52 11.91 -8.35
N TYR A 85 0.61 12.24 -8.97
CA TYR A 85 0.62 13.10 -10.16
C TYR A 85 -0.15 12.49 -11.34
N GLU A 86 -0.04 11.19 -11.55
CA GLU A 86 -0.78 10.49 -12.62
C GLU A 86 -2.29 10.64 -12.45
N LEU A 87 -2.79 10.44 -11.24
CA LEU A 87 -4.22 10.52 -10.96
C LEU A 87 -4.74 11.96 -10.93
N GLU A 88 -3.99 12.92 -10.41
CA GLU A 88 -4.37 14.33 -10.44
C GLU A 88 -4.55 14.85 -11.87
N ASN A 89 -3.73 14.35 -12.80
CA ASN A 89 -3.80 14.74 -14.21
C ASN A 89 -4.73 13.86 -15.06
N SER A 90 -5.34 12.83 -14.49
CA SER A 90 -6.23 11.90 -15.22
C SER A 90 -7.71 12.27 -15.17
N ASN A 91 -8.11 13.29 -14.41
CA ASN A 91 -9.50 13.68 -14.19
C ASN A 91 -10.38 12.57 -13.52
N ILE A 92 -9.74 11.63 -12.81
CA ILE A 92 -10.40 10.48 -12.16
C ILE A 92 -10.79 10.81 -10.71
N ILE A 93 -10.09 11.73 -10.08
CA ILE A 93 -10.27 12.09 -8.66
C ILE A 93 -10.70 13.54 -8.49
N GLN A 94 -11.18 13.86 -7.30
CA GLN A 94 -11.58 15.22 -6.91
C GLN A 94 -11.11 15.56 -5.49
N LYS A 95 -11.08 16.86 -5.18
CA LYS A 95 -10.67 17.37 -3.87
C LYS A 95 -11.54 16.81 -2.76
N HIS A 96 -10.90 16.37 -1.68
CA HIS A 96 -11.58 15.87 -0.48
C HIS A 96 -12.03 16.98 0.48
N ASN A 97 -11.46 18.18 0.39
CA ASN A 97 -11.78 19.33 1.26
C ASN A 97 -11.72 18.97 2.77
N ILE A 98 -10.71 18.19 3.17
CA ILE A 98 -10.41 17.80 4.55
C ILE A 98 -9.05 18.39 4.92
N LYS A 99 -8.96 18.98 6.11
CA LYS A 99 -7.68 19.39 6.70
C LYS A 99 -7.32 18.34 7.75
N PRO A 100 -6.44 17.38 7.44
CA PRO A 100 -6.05 16.36 8.39
C PRO A 100 -5.28 16.99 9.57
N LYS A 101 -5.49 16.46 10.77
CA LYS A 101 -4.80 16.91 11.98
C LYS A 101 -4.01 15.77 12.59
N ASN A 102 -2.90 16.10 13.25
CA ASN A 102 -2.10 15.14 14.01
C ASN A 102 -1.59 13.97 13.15
N LEU A 103 -1.23 14.23 11.90
CA LEU A 103 -0.54 13.25 11.07
C LEU A 103 0.85 12.96 11.68
N ASN A 104 1.26 11.70 11.58
CA ASN A 104 2.55 11.19 12.02
C ASN A 104 3.24 10.51 10.84
N LEU A 105 3.67 11.31 9.88
CA LEU A 105 4.38 10.87 8.69
C LEU A 105 5.83 11.32 8.74
N PRO A 106 6.75 10.64 8.04
CA PRO A 106 8.14 11.09 7.89
C PRO A 106 8.31 12.39 7.09
N ILE A 107 7.24 12.87 6.44
CA ILE A 107 7.23 14.08 5.62
C ILE A 107 6.04 14.98 5.99
N GLU A 108 6.11 16.25 5.62
CA GLU A 108 4.94 17.15 5.67
C GLU A 108 3.91 16.77 4.61
N TRP A 109 2.62 16.87 4.97
CA TRP A 109 1.52 16.51 4.08
C TRP A 109 0.57 17.67 3.86
N SER A 110 0.38 18.05 2.59
CA SER A 110 -0.48 19.17 2.20
C SER A 110 -1.33 18.91 0.96
N ASN A 111 -1.47 17.65 0.51
CA ASN A 111 -2.24 17.32 -0.70
C ASN A 111 -3.74 17.50 -0.48
N GLU A 112 -4.46 18.11 -1.47
CA GLU A 112 -5.89 18.39 -1.40
C GLU A 112 -6.77 17.29 -2.00
N ASN A 113 -6.18 16.39 -2.79
CA ASN A 113 -6.88 15.30 -3.48
C ASN A 113 -6.69 13.97 -2.78
N PHE A 114 -5.56 13.79 -2.08
CA PHE A 114 -5.20 12.55 -1.41
C PHE A 114 -4.99 12.73 0.08
N LEU A 115 -5.46 11.76 0.87
CA LEU A 115 -5.15 11.63 2.29
C LEU A 115 -4.34 10.36 2.53
N PRO A 116 -3.29 10.44 3.37
CA PRO A 116 -2.54 9.26 3.80
C PRO A 116 -3.33 8.48 4.84
N TYR A 117 -3.16 7.14 4.89
CA TYR A 117 -3.74 6.34 5.96
C TYR A 117 -2.73 5.44 6.66
N ASP A 118 -1.62 5.12 6.00
CA ASP A 118 -0.48 4.41 6.59
C ASP A 118 0.82 4.68 5.84
N TRP A 119 1.94 4.16 6.36
CA TRP A 119 3.25 4.29 5.75
C TRP A 119 4.24 3.25 6.25
N GLY A 120 5.30 3.03 5.48
CA GLY A 120 6.43 2.17 5.82
C GLY A 120 7.60 2.40 4.87
N HIS A 121 8.69 1.66 5.06
CA HIS A 121 9.83 1.68 4.15
C HIS A 121 9.95 0.33 3.47
N PHE A 122 10.24 0.30 2.17
CA PHE A 122 10.58 -0.95 1.52
C PHE A 122 11.85 -1.54 2.12
N SER A 123 11.85 -2.84 2.28
CA SER A 123 12.99 -3.61 2.79
C SER A 123 12.95 -5.04 2.29
N PHE A 124 14.07 -5.74 2.39
CA PHE A 124 14.10 -7.18 2.18
C PHE A 124 14.00 -7.88 3.53
N ILE A 125 13.12 -8.89 3.59
CA ILE A 125 12.89 -9.70 4.77
C ILE A 125 13.64 -11.01 4.64
N TYR A 126 14.22 -11.48 5.74
CA TYR A 126 14.98 -12.72 5.84
C TYR A 126 14.76 -13.40 7.19
N ASN A 127 15.16 -14.69 7.27
CA ASN A 127 15.20 -15.44 8.52
C ASN A 127 16.65 -15.48 9.06
N ASN A 128 16.87 -14.88 10.25
CA ASN A 128 18.20 -14.81 10.85
C ASN A 128 18.73 -16.13 11.42
N GLU A 129 17.89 -17.16 11.51
CA GLU A 129 18.36 -18.52 11.81
C GLU A 129 19.02 -19.18 10.59
N LYS A 130 18.70 -18.69 9.37
CA LYS A 130 19.29 -19.16 8.11
C LYS A 130 20.44 -18.28 7.62
N ILE A 131 20.41 -16.98 7.95
CA ILE A 131 21.35 -15.98 7.48
C ILE A 131 21.98 -15.26 8.68
N GLU A 132 23.17 -15.69 9.08
CA GLU A 132 23.88 -15.13 10.24
C GLU A 132 24.49 -13.76 9.95
N ASN A 133 25.03 -13.56 8.74
CA ASN A 133 25.71 -12.35 8.29
C ASN A 133 24.96 -11.72 7.12
N PRO A 134 23.84 -11.02 7.38
CA PRO A 134 23.09 -10.36 6.33
C PRO A 134 23.85 -9.14 5.77
N PRO A 135 23.62 -8.74 4.50
CA PRO A 135 24.19 -7.53 3.93
C PRO A 135 23.75 -6.27 4.70
N ASN A 136 24.68 -5.33 4.88
CA ASN A 136 24.41 -4.06 5.58
C ASN A 136 24.23 -2.89 4.61
N SER A 137 24.46 -3.09 3.34
CA SER A 137 24.29 -2.10 2.29
C SER A 137 23.56 -2.67 1.08
N PHE A 138 22.93 -1.81 0.30
CA PHE A 138 22.30 -2.25 -0.94
C PHE A 138 23.35 -2.75 -1.94
N GLU A 139 24.55 -2.15 -1.92
CA GLU A 139 25.67 -2.61 -2.73
C GLU A 139 26.10 -4.06 -2.37
N GLU A 140 26.27 -4.37 -1.08
CA GLU A 140 26.58 -5.74 -0.63
C GLU A 140 25.48 -6.73 -1.01
N PHE A 141 24.21 -6.31 -0.92
CA PHE A 141 23.07 -7.13 -1.31
C PHE A 141 23.08 -7.46 -2.80
N ILE A 142 23.41 -6.48 -3.66
CA ILE A 142 23.51 -6.65 -5.11
C ILE A 142 24.72 -7.49 -5.48
N GLU A 143 25.88 -7.27 -4.87
CA GLU A 143 27.12 -8.04 -5.12
C GLU A 143 26.97 -9.50 -4.70
N ASN A 144 26.18 -9.78 -3.69
CA ASN A 144 25.71 -11.09 -3.26
C ASN A 144 26.78 -12.19 -3.25
N LYS A 145 27.87 -11.98 -2.52
CA LYS A 145 28.99 -12.94 -2.44
C LYS A 145 28.61 -14.31 -1.89
N ASN A 146 27.44 -14.41 -1.22
CA ASN A 146 26.96 -15.65 -0.61
C ASN A 146 25.95 -16.41 -1.50
N ASN A 147 25.66 -15.92 -2.71
CA ASN A 147 24.69 -16.50 -3.66
C ASN A 147 23.27 -16.68 -3.10
N TYR A 148 22.83 -15.75 -2.25
CA TYR A 148 21.46 -15.74 -1.75
C TYR A 148 20.45 -15.47 -2.87
N THR A 149 19.27 -16.03 -2.72
CA THR A 149 18.15 -15.84 -3.65
C THR A 149 17.14 -14.81 -3.12
N VAL A 150 16.49 -14.08 -4.01
CA VAL A 150 15.48 -13.09 -3.66
C VAL A 150 14.22 -13.24 -4.52
N ILE A 151 13.06 -13.06 -3.92
CA ILE A 151 11.79 -12.89 -4.61
C ILE A 151 11.42 -11.40 -4.55
N ILE A 152 11.08 -10.83 -5.71
CA ILE A 152 10.59 -9.46 -5.85
C ILE A 152 9.25 -9.43 -6.56
N GLN A 153 8.62 -8.26 -6.62
CA GLN A 153 7.39 -8.05 -7.37
C GLN A 153 7.64 -7.26 -8.65
N ASP A 154 6.75 -7.45 -9.61
CA ASP A 154 6.79 -6.76 -10.91
C ASP A 154 6.48 -5.26 -10.75
N PRO A 155 7.37 -4.35 -11.18
CA PRO A 155 7.14 -2.91 -11.09
C PRO A 155 5.99 -2.40 -11.96
N ARG A 156 5.47 -3.22 -12.87
CA ARG A 156 4.33 -2.86 -13.75
C ARG A 156 2.99 -3.04 -13.06
N THR A 157 2.89 -3.91 -12.05
CA THR A 157 1.64 -4.31 -11.40
C THR A 157 1.60 -4.00 -9.92
N SER A 158 2.74 -4.01 -9.24
CA SER A 158 2.87 -3.92 -7.79
C SER A 158 3.51 -2.61 -7.33
N THR A 159 2.96 -1.96 -6.30
CA THR A 159 3.57 -0.79 -5.66
C THR A 159 4.92 -1.13 -5.00
N PRO A 160 5.13 -2.27 -4.29
CA PRO A 160 6.46 -2.67 -3.84
C PRO A 160 7.45 -2.88 -5.00
N GLY A 161 7.03 -3.50 -6.09
CA GLY A 161 7.90 -3.69 -7.25
C GLY A 161 8.33 -2.35 -7.87
N LEU A 162 7.38 -1.43 -8.06
CA LEU A 162 7.71 -0.06 -8.49
C LEU A 162 8.59 0.65 -7.46
N GLY A 163 8.31 0.48 -6.17
CA GLY A 163 9.10 1.04 -5.08
C GLY A 163 10.56 0.59 -5.11
N LEU A 164 10.83 -0.68 -5.39
CA LEU A 164 12.19 -1.19 -5.56
C LEU A 164 12.90 -0.56 -6.78
N LEU A 165 12.17 -0.40 -7.89
CA LEU A 165 12.70 0.27 -9.08
C LEU A 165 13.12 1.72 -8.76
N LEU A 166 12.27 2.44 -8.05
CA LEU A 166 12.52 3.83 -7.65
C LEU A 166 13.62 3.92 -6.58
N TRP A 167 13.68 2.98 -5.66
CA TRP A 167 14.75 2.89 -4.66
C TRP A 167 16.11 2.70 -5.32
N MET A 168 16.20 1.78 -6.27
CA MET A 168 17.41 1.55 -7.07
C MET A 168 17.82 2.82 -7.83
N LYS A 169 16.87 3.52 -8.46
CA LYS A 169 17.12 4.78 -9.16
C LYS A 169 17.50 5.92 -8.22
N SER A 170 16.96 5.97 -7.00
CA SER A 170 17.30 6.99 -6.01
C SER A 170 18.75 6.88 -5.54
N ILE A 171 19.27 5.67 -5.41
CA ILE A 171 20.65 5.45 -4.94
C ILE A 171 21.64 5.57 -6.10
N TYR A 172 21.35 4.94 -7.25
CA TYR A 172 22.32 4.72 -8.30
C TYR A 172 22.15 5.59 -9.56
N GLY A 173 21.03 6.30 -9.71
CA GLY A 173 20.74 7.12 -10.88
C GLY A 173 20.86 6.31 -12.18
N GLU A 174 21.67 6.78 -13.13
CA GLU A 174 21.89 6.11 -14.42
C GLU A 174 22.60 4.75 -14.28
N SER A 175 23.44 4.57 -13.26
CA SER A 175 24.11 3.28 -13.01
C SER A 175 23.20 2.20 -12.45
N ALA A 176 21.92 2.52 -12.17
CA ALA A 176 20.93 1.52 -11.75
C ALA A 176 20.77 0.37 -12.78
N ILE A 177 20.99 0.64 -14.07
CA ILE A 177 20.94 -0.38 -15.14
C ILE A 177 21.96 -1.49 -14.87
N GLU A 178 23.20 -1.16 -14.58
CA GLU A 178 24.24 -2.13 -14.27
C GLU A 178 23.94 -2.89 -12.96
N LYS A 179 23.32 -2.20 -11.99
CA LYS A 179 22.92 -2.81 -10.72
C LYS A 179 21.79 -3.83 -10.92
N TRP A 180 20.82 -3.54 -11.79
CA TRP A 180 19.80 -4.50 -12.18
C TRP A 180 20.38 -5.74 -12.83
N LYS A 181 21.34 -5.59 -13.75
CA LYS A 181 22.04 -6.70 -14.38
C LYS A 181 22.75 -7.62 -13.39
N LYS A 182 23.25 -7.07 -12.29
CA LYS A 182 23.86 -7.87 -11.21
C LYS A 182 22.79 -8.53 -10.35
N LEU A 183 21.80 -7.78 -9.89
CA LEU A 183 20.75 -8.29 -9.01
C LEU A 183 19.89 -9.36 -9.69
N SER A 184 19.62 -9.24 -11.00
CA SER A 184 18.80 -10.19 -11.76
C SER A 184 19.29 -11.63 -11.67
N LYS A 185 20.60 -11.85 -11.52
CA LYS A 185 21.20 -13.19 -11.37
C LYS A 185 20.75 -13.89 -10.08
N ASN A 186 20.29 -13.13 -9.10
CA ASN A 186 19.89 -13.59 -7.77
C ASN A 186 18.37 -13.62 -7.61
N ILE A 187 17.64 -13.01 -8.54
CA ILE A 187 16.18 -13.01 -8.52
C ILE A 187 15.69 -14.40 -8.93
N LYS A 188 15.07 -15.09 -8.00
CA LYS A 188 14.51 -16.42 -8.22
C LYS A 188 13.16 -16.36 -8.93
N THR A 189 12.35 -15.36 -8.58
CA THR A 189 11.00 -15.19 -9.11
C THR A 189 10.61 -13.73 -9.03
N VAL A 190 9.86 -13.27 -10.03
CA VAL A 190 9.15 -12.00 -10.04
C VAL A 190 7.66 -12.32 -9.99
N THR A 191 7.00 -11.99 -8.90
CA THR A 191 5.56 -12.22 -8.74
C THR A 191 4.75 -11.02 -9.21
N SER A 192 3.47 -11.20 -9.48
CA SER A 192 2.58 -10.10 -9.85
C SER A 192 2.27 -9.18 -8.68
N GLY A 193 2.27 -9.68 -7.45
CA GLY A 193 1.91 -8.93 -6.24
C GLY A 193 2.63 -9.41 -4.98
N TRP A 194 2.40 -8.65 -3.90
CA TRP A 194 3.09 -8.85 -2.62
C TRP A 194 2.67 -10.15 -1.91
N SER A 195 1.37 -10.46 -1.87
CA SER A 195 0.85 -11.63 -1.15
C SER A 195 1.48 -12.94 -1.62
N GLU A 196 1.61 -13.11 -2.94
CA GLU A 196 2.24 -14.27 -3.56
C GLU A 196 3.73 -14.35 -3.19
N ALA A 197 4.47 -13.24 -3.34
CA ALA A 197 5.89 -13.18 -3.02
C ALA A 197 6.18 -13.57 -1.57
N TYR A 198 5.40 -12.99 -0.65
CA TYR A 198 5.60 -13.23 0.78
C TYR A 198 5.25 -14.67 1.17
N GLY A 199 4.17 -15.24 0.59
CA GLY A 199 3.81 -16.64 0.77
C GLY A 199 4.92 -17.59 0.31
N MET A 200 5.47 -17.40 -0.90
CA MET A 200 6.59 -18.20 -1.42
C MET A 200 7.85 -18.12 -0.54
N PHE A 201 8.14 -16.94 0.02
CA PHE A 201 9.23 -16.77 0.97
C PHE A 201 9.00 -17.56 2.28
N LEU A 202 7.81 -17.51 2.83
CA LEU A 202 7.46 -18.26 4.05
C LEU A 202 7.52 -19.77 3.83
N ASP A 203 7.22 -20.24 2.62
CA ASP A 203 7.41 -21.64 2.18
C ASP A 203 8.89 -22.00 1.97
N GLY A 204 9.82 -21.08 2.20
CA GLY A 204 11.25 -21.30 2.10
C GLY A 204 11.80 -21.34 0.66
N GLN A 205 11.07 -20.76 -0.30
CA GLN A 205 11.47 -20.77 -1.70
C GLN A 205 12.58 -19.77 -2.04
N SER A 206 12.91 -18.83 -1.15
CA SER A 206 14.01 -17.88 -1.29
C SER A 206 14.59 -17.49 0.07
N ASP A 207 15.79 -16.89 0.04
CA ASP A 207 16.48 -16.38 1.22
C ASP A 207 15.95 -15.01 1.65
N PHE A 208 15.57 -14.20 0.66
CA PHE A 208 15.02 -12.86 0.85
C PHE A 208 13.72 -12.67 0.07
N VAL A 209 12.87 -11.77 0.57
CA VAL A 209 11.69 -11.27 -0.15
C VAL A 209 11.61 -9.76 -0.02
N LEU A 210 11.27 -9.08 -1.11
CA LEU A 210 10.94 -7.66 -1.06
C LEU A 210 9.62 -7.46 -0.30
N SER A 211 9.65 -6.65 0.73
CA SER A 211 8.51 -6.31 1.57
C SER A 211 8.76 -4.97 2.29
N TYR A 212 8.44 -4.88 3.58
CA TYR A 212 8.52 -3.64 4.36
C TYR A 212 9.35 -3.82 5.62
N SER A 213 9.99 -2.74 6.08
CA SER A 213 10.69 -2.73 7.37
C SER A 213 9.79 -3.10 8.56
N THR A 214 8.48 -3.01 8.39
CA THR A 214 7.44 -3.35 9.37
C THR A 214 7.00 -4.81 9.35
N SER A 215 7.30 -5.58 8.30
CA SER A 215 6.85 -6.98 8.16
C SER A 215 7.22 -7.89 9.33
N PRO A 216 8.37 -7.73 10.02
CA PRO A 216 8.68 -8.56 11.19
C PRO A 216 7.67 -8.43 12.34
N ALA A 217 6.91 -7.32 12.42
CA ALA A 217 5.90 -7.13 13.46
C ALA A 217 4.80 -8.21 13.42
N TYR A 218 4.41 -8.65 12.21
CA TYR A 218 3.46 -9.76 12.05
C TYR A 218 3.95 -11.01 12.78
N HIS A 219 5.17 -11.42 12.53
CA HIS A 219 5.74 -12.63 13.11
C HIS A 219 5.89 -12.53 14.63
N ILE A 220 6.26 -11.35 15.13
CA ILE A 220 6.40 -11.10 16.56
C ILE A 220 5.03 -11.13 17.26
N ILE A 221 4.02 -10.48 16.69
CA ILE A 221 2.72 -10.28 17.35
C ILE A 221 1.82 -11.49 17.20
N VAL A 222 1.79 -12.13 16.02
CA VAL A 222 0.84 -13.21 15.69
C VAL A 222 1.44 -14.58 15.93
N GLU A 223 2.72 -14.77 15.62
CA GLU A 223 3.38 -16.07 15.64
C GLU A 223 4.32 -16.26 16.83
N ASP A 224 4.57 -15.22 17.64
CA ASP A 224 5.61 -15.15 18.69
C ASP A 224 7.01 -15.55 18.17
N LYS A 225 7.29 -15.23 16.89
CA LYS A 225 8.57 -15.51 16.23
C LYS A 225 9.38 -14.24 16.09
N LYS A 226 10.66 -14.31 16.48
CA LYS A 226 11.60 -13.18 16.41
C LYS A 226 12.73 -13.39 15.40
N ASN A 227 12.68 -14.46 14.64
CA ASN A 227 13.70 -14.85 13.66
C ASN A 227 13.54 -14.18 12.29
N TYR A 228 12.38 -13.59 11.98
CA TYR A 228 12.22 -12.77 10.78
C TYR A 228 12.69 -11.35 11.03
N LYS A 229 13.54 -10.85 10.15
CA LYS A 229 14.17 -9.53 10.24
C LYS A 229 14.07 -8.78 8.94
N SER A 230 14.11 -7.45 9.01
CA SER A 230 14.27 -6.57 7.86
C SER A 230 15.74 -6.19 7.69
N LEU A 231 16.24 -6.18 6.46
CA LEU A 231 17.51 -5.53 6.15
C LEU A 231 17.37 -4.01 6.31
N ILE A 232 18.33 -3.40 6.96
CA ILE A 232 18.42 -1.92 7.03
C ILE A 232 19.75 -1.52 6.42
N PHE A 233 19.69 -0.92 5.24
CA PHE A 233 20.84 -0.52 4.45
C PHE A 233 21.39 0.85 4.84
N ASN A 234 22.69 0.99 4.80
CA ASN A 234 23.38 2.23 5.15
C ASN A 234 23.05 3.39 4.20
N GLU A 235 22.72 3.07 2.94
CA GLU A 235 22.35 4.09 1.93
C GLU A 235 20.97 4.71 2.18
N GLY A 236 20.14 4.10 3.03
CA GLY A 236 18.78 4.52 3.27
C GLY A 236 17.73 3.69 2.52
N HIS A 237 16.46 3.97 2.77
CA HIS A 237 15.33 3.20 2.25
C HIS A 237 14.30 4.08 1.55
N TYR A 238 13.58 3.50 0.59
CA TYR A 238 12.49 4.20 -0.08
C TYR A 238 11.21 4.15 0.76
N LEU A 239 10.61 5.32 0.96
CA LEU A 239 9.38 5.49 1.72
C LEU A 239 8.16 5.18 0.87
N GLN A 240 7.24 4.39 1.41
CA GLN A 240 5.87 4.27 0.90
C GLN A 240 4.92 4.96 1.87
N ILE A 241 4.06 5.82 1.35
CA ILE A 241 2.89 6.36 2.06
C ILE A 241 1.68 5.96 1.23
N GLU A 242 0.83 5.12 1.78
CA GLU A 242 -0.40 4.72 1.10
C GLU A 242 -1.46 5.80 1.25
N VAL A 243 -2.21 6.00 0.18
CA VAL A 243 -3.14 7.11 0.06
C VAL A 243 -4.53 6.67 -0.37
N MET A 244 -5.50 7.51 -0.03
CA MET A 244 -6.90 7.37 -0.42
C MET A 244 -7.42 8.67 -1.05
N ALA A 245 -8.33 8.54 -2.02
CA ALA A 245 -8.92 9.66 -2.74
C ALA A 245 -10.42 9.45 -3.02
N ILE A 246 -11.14 10.54 -3.23
CA ILE A 246 -12.54 10.51 -3.68
C ILE A 246 -12.57 10.46 -5.20
N SER A 247 -13.27 9.47 -5.76
CA SER A 247 -13.51 9.38 -7.19
C SER A 247 -14.33 10.58 -7.69
N LYS A 248 -13.98 11.11 -8.85
CA LYS A 248 -14.69 12.24 -9.45
C LYS A 248 -16.12 11.88 -9.87
N ASN A 249 -16.36 10.62 -10.19
CA ASN A 249 -17.66 10.13 -10.67
C ASN A 249 -18.61 9.75 -9.53
N THR A 250 -18.18 9.84 -8.28
CA THR A 250 -19.04 9.50 -7.13
C THR A 250 -20.30 10.37 -7.08
N LYS A 251 -21.41 9.73 -6.81
CA LYS A 251 -22.68 10.41 -6.48
C LYS A 251 -22.87 10.53 -4.97
N ASN A 252 -21.95 9.97 -4.19
CA ASN A 252 -21.98 9.87 -2.73
C ASN A 252 -20.86 10.69 -2.08
N TYR A 253 -20.57 11.92 -2.59
CA TYR A 253 -19.43 12.71 -2.16
C TYR A 253 -19.34 12.90 -0.64
N ASP A 254 -20.43 13.27 0.01
CA ASP A 254 -20.43 13.52 1.46
C ASP A 254 -20.19 12.23 2.26
N LEU A 255 -20.72 11.10 1.80
CA LEU A 255 -20.47 9.80 2.40
C LEU A 255 -19.00 9.36 2.18
N ALA A 256 -18.46 9.54 0.96
CA ALA A 256 -17.07 9.29 0.66
C ALA A 256 -16.13 10.17 1.52
N LYS A 257 -16.45 11.46 1.64
CA LYS A 257 -15.70 12.38 2.51
C LYS A 257 -15.78 11.98 3.99
N SER A 258 -16.93 11.49 4.43
CA SER A 258 -17.11 10.95 5.79
C SER A 258 -16.23 9.71 6.02
N PHE A 259 -16.16 8.80 5.04
CA PHE A 259 -15.29 7.63 5.10
C PHE A 259 -13.81 8.03 5.18
N LEU A 260 -13.35 8.98 4.37
CA LEU A 260 -11.96 9.45 4.43
C LEU A 260 -11.60 10.04 5.81
N LYS A 261 -12.53 10.78 6.44
CA LYS A 261 -12.33 11.28 7.81
C LYS A 261 -12.29 10.13 8.81
N PHE A 262 -13.21 9.18 8.68
CA PHE A 262 -13.31 8.01 9.54
C PHE A 262 -12.05 7.14 9.49
N MET A 263 -11.44 7.01 8.30
CA MET A 263 -10.15 6.32 8.15
C MET A 263 -9.01 6.96 8.96
N LEU A 264 -9.14 8.24 9.31
CA LEU A 264 -8.17 8.95 10.15
C LEU A 264 -8.60 9.04 11.63
N ASP A 265 -9.69 8.39 12.04
CA ASP A 265 -10.07 8.31 13.45
C ASP A 265 -9.14 7.33 14.19
N ASP A 266 -8.83 7.62 15.44
CA ASP A 266 -7.86 6.84 16.24
C ASP A 266 -8.26 5.36 16.35
N ASP A 267 -9.56 5.07 16.45
CA ASP A 267 -10.11 3.72 16.48
C ASP A 267 -9.84 2.93 15.18
N VAL A 268 -9.84 3.60 14.04
CA VAL A 268 -9.53 2.98 12.73
C VAL A 268 -8.03 2.88 12.53
N GLN A 269 -7.30 3.92 12.89
CA GLN A 269 -5.85 3.93 12.80
C GLN A 269 -5.21 2.86 13.69
N SER A 270 -5.85 2.48 14.81
CA SER A 270 -5.39 1.37 15.66
C SER A 270 -5.56 -0.02 15.03
N ILE A 271 -6.36 -0.15 13.96
CA ILE A 271 -6.51 -1.40 13.20
C ILE A 271 -5.30 -1.62 12.28
N ILE A 272 -4.79 -0.57 11.67
CA ILE A 272 -3.75 -0.60 10.63
C ILE A 272 -2.50 -1.40 11.06
N PRO A 273 -1.88 -1.18 12.22
CA PRO A 273 -0.66 -1.90 12.61
C PRO A 273 -0.81 -3.42 12.71
N THR A 274 -2.03 -3.92 12.99
CA THR A 274 -2.28 -5.36 13.21
C THR A 274 -3.05 -6.04 12.08
N THR A 275 -3.34 -5.33 10.99
CA THR A 275 -4.05 -5.89 9.83
C THR A 275 -3.39 -5.51 8.51
N ASN A 276 -2.84 -4.31 8.37
CA ASN A 276 -2.06 -3.89 7.21
C ASN A 276 -0.54 -3.96 7.45
N TRP A 277 -0.13 -4.14 8.71
CA TRP A 277 1.27 -4.29 9.12
C TRP A 277 2.13 -3.09 8.74
N MET A 278 1.54 -1.89 8.71
CA MET A 278 2.18 -0.62 8.40
C MET A 278 2.09 0.33 9.60
N PHE A 279 2.91 1.37 9.61
CA PHE A 279 2.75 2.44 10.59
C PHE A 279 1.49 3.26 10.28
N PRO A 280 0.65 3.57 11.28
CA PRO A 280 -0.53 4.40 11.07
C PRO A 280 -0.13 5.83 10.69
N ALA A 281 -0.96 6.49 9.86
CA ALA A 281 -0.74 7.88 9.47
C ALA A 281 -0.95 8.88 10.61
N LYS A 282 -1.50 8.44 11.75
CA LYS A 282 -1.71 9.27 12.94
C LYS A 282 -0.83 8.83 14.11
N LYS A 283 -0.53 9.79 14.98
CA LYS A 283 0.19 9.51 16.22
C LYS A 283 -0.75 8.84 17.22
N ILE A 284 -0.68 7.53 17.28
CA ILE A 284 -1.41 6.67 18.22
C ILE A 284 -0.46 5.71 18.93
N SER A 285 -0.95 5.01 19.95
CA SER A 285 -0.21 3.90 20.53
C SER A 285 -0.15 2.74 19.55
N ILE A 286 1.04 2.22 19.28
CA ILE A 286 1.28 1.07 18.40
C ILE A 286 1.64 -0.15 19.23
N PRO A 287 1.37 -1.38 18.73
CA PRO A 287 1.74 -2.63 19.41
C PRO A 287 3.24 -2.74 19.67
N GLU A 288 3.62 -3.43 20.75
CA GLU A 288 5.02 -3.59 21.16
C GLU A 288 5.91 -4.19 20.06
N GLY A 289 5.38 -5.07 19.21
CA GLY A 289 6.10 -5.64 18.07
C GLY A 289 6.65 -4.60 17.08
N PHE A 290 6.05 -3.41 17.01
CA PHE A 290 6.54 -2.29 16.20
C PHE A 290 7.63 -1.47 16.91
N SER A 291 7.61 -1.40 18.24
CA SER A 291 8.53 -0.56 19.04
C SER A 291 9.99 -1.00 18.91
N ASN A 292 10.23 -2.27 18.58
CA ASN A 292 11.55 -2.87 18.47
C ASN A 292 12.05 -2.99 17.01
N LEU A 293 11.29 -2.48 16.03
CA LEU A 293 11.71 -2.49 14.63
C LEU A 293 12.84 -1.51 14.40
N LYS A 294 13.85 -1.94 13.67
CA LYS A 294 14.89 -1.05 13.17
C LYS A 294 14.32 -0.22 12.02
N LEU A 295 14.49 1.08 12.07
CA LEU A 295 14.12 2.00 11.00
C LEU A 295 15.39 2.53 10.32
N PRO A 296 15.31 2.86 9.02
CA PRO A 296 16.41 3.49 8.31
C PRO A 296 16.67 4.90 8.84
N ASN A 297 17.93 5.34 8.78
CA ASN A 297 18.31 6.71 9.13
C ASN A 297 17.99 7.68 7.99
N ASP A 298 18.23 7.25 6.75
CA ASP A 298 17.99 8.04 5.53
C ASP A 298 16.83 7.48 4.73
N VAL A 299 16.07 8.39 4.14
CA VAL A 299 14.80 8.06 3.46
C VAL A 299 14.76 8.70 2.09
N PHE A 300 14.44 7.90 1.06
CA PHE A 300 14.21 8.35 -0.30
C PHE A 300 12.72 8.45 -0.58
N LEU A 301 12.32 9.50 -1.29
CA LEU A 301 10.99 9.66 -1.85
C LEU A 301 11.10 10.57 -3.08
N MET A 302 10.86 10.01 -4.26
CA MET A 302 10.88 10.77 -5.51
C MET A 302 9.62 11.62 -5.67
N ASN A 303 9.77 12.72 -6.41
CA ASN A 303 8.63 13.52 -6.81
C ASN A 303 7.74 12.73 -7.77
N SER A 304 6.43 12.66 -7.52
CA SER A 304 5.48 11.88 -8.32
C SER A 304 5.39 12.30 -9.79
N ALA A 305 5.63 13.57 -10.11
CA ALA A 305 5.69 14.04 -11.51
C ALA A 305 6.94 13.51 -12.24
N GLU A 306 8.08 13.43 -11.55
CA GLU A 306 9.29 12.79 -12.06
C GLU A 306 9.07 11.30 -12.30
N VAL A 307 8.48 10.61 -11.35
CA VAL A 307 8.10 9.20 -11.49
C VAL A 307 7.19 9.01 -12.71
N PHE A 308 6.14 9.78 -12.83
CA PHE A 308 5.21 9.69 -13.97
C PHE A 308 5.91 9.88 -15.32
N LYS A 309 6.82 10.85 -15.41
CA LYS A 309 7.58 11.14 -16.63
C LYS A 309 8.50 9.99 -17.03
N ASN A 310 9.16 9.36 -16.08
CA ASN A 310 10.29 8.46 -16.33
C ASN A 310 9.98 6.99 -16.12
N LYS A 311 8.90 6.62 -15.37
CA LYS A 311 8.66 5.21 -14.96
C LYS A 311 8.63 4.23 -16.14
N LYS A 312 8.10 4.62 -17.31
CA LYS A 312 8.09 3.74 -18.49
C LYS A 312 9.50 3.45 -19.01
N ILE A 313 10.38 4.45 -18.99
CA ILE A 313 11.77 4.31 -19.39
C ILE A 313 12.48 3.37 -18.42
N TRP A 314 12.35 3.63 -17.12
CA TRP A 314 12.98 2.83 -16.06
C TRP A 314 12.47 1.39 -15.99
N ILE A 315 11.17 1.17 -16.25
CA ILE A 315 10.62 -0.19 -16.39
C ILE A 315 11.21 -0.91 -17.61
N ASN A 316 11.37 -0.23 -18.75
CA ASN A 316 12.00 -0.84 -19.92
C ASN A 316 13.48 -1.17 -19.69
N GLU A 317 14.24 -0.31 -19.00
CA GLU A 317 15.60 -0.59 -18.57
C GLU A 317 15.66 -1.85 -17.69
N TRP A 318 14.77 -1.93 -16.70
CA TRP A 318 14.65 -3.09 -15.82
C TRP A 318 14.34 -4.37 -16.63
N LEU A 319 13.39 -4.33 -17.57
CA LEU A 319 13.03 -5.48 -18.41
C LEU A 319 14.20 -5.97 -19.27
N LEU A 320 14.97 -5.04 -19.84
CA LEU A 320 16.12 -5.39 -20.70
C LEU A 320 17.24 -6.10 -19.93
N GLU A 321 17.48 -5.71 -18.68
CA GLU A 321 18.57 -6.24 -17.87
C GLU A 321 18.16 -7.43 -16.98
N SER A 322 16.87 -7.62 -16.76
CA SER A 322 16.35 -8.67 -15.87
C SER A 322 16.17 -10.03 -16.56
N ASN A 323 16.14 -10.08 -17.90
CA ASN A 323 15.90 -11.32 -18.68
C ASN A 323 14.59 -12.06 -18.32
N PHE A 324 13.54 -11.32 -17.88
CA PHE A 324 12.22 -11.85 -17.53
C PHE A 324 11.18 -11.62 -18.62
#